data_71d0050180d2ea0b196b80d1f32bccae
#
_entry.id   71d0050180d2ea0b196b80d1f32bccae
#
_cell.length_a   1.000
_cell.length_b   1.000
_cell.length_c   1.000
_cell.angle_alpha   90.00
_cell.angle_beta   90.00
_cell.angle_gamma   90.00
#
_symmetry.space_group_name_H-M   'P 1'
#
loop_
_entity.id
_entity.type
_entity.pdbx_description
1 polymer ?
#
loop_
_entity_poly.entity_id
_entity_poly.type
_entity_poly.pdbx_seq_one_letter_code
_entity_poly.pdbx_strand_id
1 'polypeptide(L)'
;MSRRRRRTKAEPGEQWYKVDLHLHTPASADYQEENVKFLDILREAERKDIDIIAFTDHNTVAGYRTMQNEVEGLELLERLGRLSNSERQRLTEYRRLFERVLLLKGFEFTATFGFHILGIFDPDTPLRDLEFLLLKLNIPPDRLDEGATDVGATTDVINAYQLIDRAGGVVIAAHANSSNGVALHGIQFGGQTRIAFTQDEHLHALEVTDLEKKGRNATASFFDGSKPEYPRRMRCIQGSDAHRLIRQTDRSRYLGVGDRITEVLLPSR
;
A
#
# COMPACT_ATOMS: atom_id res chain seq x y z
N MET A 1 25.43 14.28 -5.27
CA MET A 1 25.71 13.35 -4.14
C MET A 1 24.68 13.59 -3.04
N SER A 2 23.66 12.74 -2.96
CA SER A 2 22.61 12.80 -1.92
C SER A 2 23.25 12.39 -0.58
N ARG A 3 23.24 13.29 0.41
CA ARG A 3 23.60 12.92 1.78
C ARG A 3 22.46 12.05 2.32
N ARG A 4 22.67 10.71 2.38
CA ARG A 4 21.79 9.80 3.12
C ARG A 4 21.47 10.42 4.48
N ARG A 5 20.17 10.48 4.84
CA ARG A 5 19.77 10.76 6.23
C ARG A 5 20.59 9.82 7.11
N ARG A 6 21.23 10.33 8.19
CA ARG A 6 21.85 9.46 9.18
C ARG A 6 20.74 8.58 9.74
N ARG A 7 20.78 7.29 9.44
CA ARG A 7 19.95 6.29 10.12
C ARG A 7 20.23 6.40 11.61
N THR A 8 19.22 6.40 12.44
CA THR A 8 19.39 6.10 13.87
C THR A 8 20.05 4.72 13.95
N LYS A 9 20.98 4.55 14.87
CA LYS A 9 21.61 3.25 15.07
C LYS A 9 20.52 2.30 15.58
N ALA A 10 20.36 1.14 14.93
CA ALA A 10 19.47 0.11 15.41
C ALA A 10 19.97 -0.42 16.75
N GLU A 11 19.09 -0.60 17.72
CA GLU A 11 19.40 -1.25 18.99
C GLU A 11 19.47 -2.79 18.83
N PRO A 12 20.08 -3.52 19.78
CA PRO A 12 20.07 -4.97 19.74
C PRO A 12 18.63 -5.50 19.67
N GLY A 13 18.33 -6.30 18.64
CA GLY A 13 16.98 -6.80 18.37
C GLY A 13 16.13 -5.95 17.42
N GLU A 14 16.68 -4.87 16.88
CA GLU A 14 16.05 -4.06 15.85
C GLU A 14 16.78 -4.14 14.51
N GLN A 15 16.03 -4.04 13.42
CA GLN A 15 16.56 -4.06 12.06
C GLN A 15 15.82 -3.06 11.18
N TRP A 16 16.56 -2.48 10.22
CA TRP A 16 15.96 -1.64 9.17
C TRP A 16 15.42 -2.51 8.05
N TYR A 17 14.15 -2.30 7.72
CA TYR A 17 13.46 -2.97 6.63
C TYR A 17 13.10 -1.96 5.55
N LYS A 18 13.27 -2.35 4.29
CA LYS A 18 12.79 -1.61 3.14
C LYS A 18 11.35 -2.04 2.86
N VAL A 19 10.45 -1.08 2.81
CA VAL A 19 9.02 -1.35 2.63
C VAL A 19 8.45 -0.57 1.45
N ASP A 20 7.59 -1.23 0.69
CA ASP A 20 6.74 -0.63 -0.33
C ASP A 20 5.29 -1.03 -0.04
N LEU A 21 4.54 -0.12 0.59
CA LEU A 21 3.18 -0.40 1.07
C LEU A 21 2.09 0.07 0.11
N HIS A 22 2.47 0.49 -1.10
CA HIS A 22 1.53 0.94 -2.12
C HIS A 22 1.94 0.38 -3.48
N LEU A 23 1.41 -0.78 -3.78
CA LEU A 23 1.56 -1.41 -5.10
C LEU A 23 0.27 -2.06 -5.57
N HIS A 24 0.02 -1.95 -6.88
CA HIS A 24 -1.10 -2.59 -7.54
C HIS A 24 -0.68 -3.90 -8.21
N THR A 25 -1.66 -4.75 -8.43
CA THR A 25 -1.54 -6.00 -9.17
C THR A 25 -2.41 -5.93 -10.45
N PRO A 26 -2.36 -6.92 -11.32
CA PRO A 26 -3.29 -7.00 -12.46
C PRO A 26 -4.79 -7.05 -12.08
N ALA A 27 -5.14 -7.06 -10.79
CA ALA A 27 -6.51 -6.91 -10.32
C ALA A 27 -6.98 -5.45 -10.28
N SER A 28 -6.09 -4.47 -10.33
CA SER A 28 -6.45 -3.07 -10.52
C SER A 28 -6.75 -2.80 -12.00
N ALA A 29 -7.90 -2.18 -12.29
CA ALA A 29 -8.39 -1.97 -13.66
C ALA A 29 -7.44 -1.10 -14.52
N ASP A 30 -6.62 -0.29 -13.90
CA ASP A 30 -5.63 0.61 -14.52
C ASP A 30 -4.20 0.07 -14.51
N TYR A 31 -4.01 -1.22 -14.18
CA TYR A 31 -2.71 -1.86 -14.28
C TYR A 31 -2.19 -1.88 -15.71
N GLN A 32 -0.94 -1.47 -15.93
CA GLN A 32 -0.44 -1.03 -17.23
C GLN A 32 0.30 -2.07 -18.05
N GLU A 33 0.51 -3.26 -17.51
CA GLU A 33 1.25 -4.33 -18.19
C GLU A 33 0.40 -5.60 -18.27
N GLU A 34 0.27 -6.14 -19.47
CA GLU A 34 -0.41 -7.40 -19.70
C GLU A 34 0.48 -8.60 -19.28
N ASN A 35 -0.16 -9.70 -18.89
CA ASN A 35 0.49 -10.99 -18.59
C ASN A 35 1.47 -11.00 -17.40
N VAL A 36 1.49 -9.98 -16.55
CA VAL A 36 2.26 -9.98 -15.29
C VAL A 36 1.65 -10.98 -14.32
N LYS A 37 2.49 -11.82 -13.72
CA LYS A 37 2.10 -12.79 -12.70
C LYS A 37 2.50 -12.30 -11.31
N PHE A 38 1.81 -12.78 -10.30
CA PHE A 38 2.15 -12.41 -8.90
C PHE A 38 3.59 -12.79 -8.53
N LEU A 39 4.10 -13.93 -9.06
CA LEU A 39 5.51 -14.29 -8.91
C LEU A 39 6.46 -13.26 -9.48
N ASP A 40 6.10 -12.58 -10.56
CA ASP A 40 6.98 -11.58 -11.18
C ASP A 40 7.07 -10.32 -10.29
N ILE A 41 5.97 -9.96 -9.62
CA ILE A 41 5.94 -8.86 -8.64
C ILE A 41 6.84 -9.20 -7.44
N LEU A 42 6.70 -10.41 -6.88
CA LEU A 42 7.52 -10.87 -5.76
C LEU A 42 9.02 -10.96 -6.12
N ARG A 43 9.36 -11.44 -7.32
CA ARG A 43 10.74 -11.47 -7.83
C ARG A 43 11.32 -10.07 -8.00
N GLU A 44 10.51 -9.13 -8.49
CA GLU A 44 10.96 -7.75 -8.66
C GLU A 44 11.20 -7.09 -7.29
N ALA A 45 10.35 -7.37 -6.29
CA ALA A 45 10.56 -6.94 -4.92
C ALA A 45 11.87 -7.51 -4.35
N GLU A 46 12.13 -8.80 -4.52
CA GLU A 46 13.40 -9.43 -4.11
C GLU A 46 14.59 -8.81 -4.85
N ARG A 47 14.51 -8.66 -6.18
CA ARG A 47 15.57 -8.07 -7.00
C ARG A 47 15.97 -6.67 -6.53
N LYS A 48 15.03 -5.90 -5.99
CA LYS A 48 15.25 -4.56 -5.42
C LYS A 48 15.57 -4.58 -3.93
N ASP A 49 15.72 -5.77 -3.35
CA ASP A 49 16.03 -5.94 -1.93
C ASP A 49 14.99 -5.28 -1.03
N ILE A 50 13.70 -5.49 -1.35
CA ILE A 50 12.58 -5.03 -0.55
C ILE A 50 12.17 -6.15 0.40
N ASP A 51 11.99 -5.81 1.67
CA ASP A 51 11.69 -6.79 2.71
C ASP A 51 10.19 -6.98 2.92
N ILE A 52 9.40 -5.91 2.74
CA ILE A 52 7.95 -5.90 2.99
C ILE A 52 7.25 -5.18 1.86
N ILE A 53 6.22 -5.82 1.30
CA ILE A 53 5.32 -5.20 0.31
C ILE A 53 3.87 -5.38 0.74
N ALA A 54 2.97 -4.54 0.24
CA ALA A 54 1.52 -4.73 0.36
C ALA A 54 0.86 -4.67 -1.01
N PHE A 55 -0.03 -5.62 -1.32
CA PHE A 55 -0.93 -5.47 -2.46
C PHE A 55 -2.10 -4.58 -2.04
N THR A 56 -2.27 -3.48 -2.75
CA THR A 56 -3.23 -2.42 -2.44
C THR A 56 -4.05 -2.04 -3.67
N ASP A 57 -4.66 -3.03 -4.30
CA ASP A 57 -5.52 -2.81 -5.47
C ASP A 57 -6.68 -1.87 -5.15
N HIS A 58 -7.14 -1.12 -6.15
CA HIS A 58 -8.23 -0.16 -6.00
C HIS A 58 -9.53 -0.83 -5.56
N ASN A 59 -10.03 -0.49 -4.38
CA ASN A 59 -11.33 -0.90 -3.83
C ASN A 59 -11.57 -2.43 -3.82
N THR A 60 -10.50 -3.22 -3.85
CA THR A 60 -10.59 -4.68 -3.91
C THR A 60 -9.41 -5.37 -3.20
N VAL A 61 -9.61 -6.62 -2.83
CA VAL A 61 -8.55 -7.56 -2.41
C VAL A 61 -8.42 -8.74 -3.38
N ALA A 62 -8.99 -8.61 -4.59
CA ALA A 62 -9.04 -9.66 -5.59
C ALA A 62 -7.65 -10.12 -6.03
N GLY A 63 -6.66 -9.22 -6.10
CA GLY A 63 -5.28 -9.56 -6.44
C GLY A 63 -4.67 -10.53 -5.44
N TYR A 64 -4.74 -10.21 -4.16
CA TYR A 64 -4.25 -11.11 -3.11
C TYR A 64 -5.02 -12.45 -3.11
N ARG A 65 -6.37 -12.41 -3.21
CA ARG A 65 -7.21 -13.61 -3.28
C ARG A 65 -6.82 -14.51 -4.45
N THR A 66 -6.61 -13.95 -5.63
CA THR A 66 -6.24 -14.71 -6.83
C THR A 66 -4.88 -15.40 -6.65
N MET A 67 -3.90 -14.70 -6.11
CA MET A 67 -2.60 -15.28 -5.79
C MET A 67 -2.71 -16.39 -4.73
N GLN A 68 -3.46 -16.15 -3.65
CA GLN A 68 -3.67 -17.15 -2.60
C GLN A 68 -4.33 -18.41 -3.15
N ASN A 69 -5.36 -18.28 -3.97
CA ASN A 69 -6.02 -19.41 -4.62
C ASN A 69 -5.07 -20.21 -5.54
N GLU A 70 -4.16 -19.52 -6.25
CA GLU A 70 -3.13 -20.19 -7.04
C GLU A 70 -2.21 -21.04 -6.14
N VAL A 71 -1.71 -20.47 -5.05
CA VAL A 71 -0.82 -21.18 -4.12
C VAL A 71 -1.53 -22.37 -3.47
N GLU A 72 -2.73 -22.17 -2.94
CA GLU A 72 -3.54 -23.23 -2.33
C GLU A 72 -3.87 -24.35 -3.31
N GLY A 73 -4.16 -24.00 -4.57
CA GLY A 73 -4.37 -24.97 -5.64
C GLY A 73 -3.13 -25.82 -5.93
N LEU A 74 -1.97 -25.19 -5.99
CA LEU A 74 -0.68 -25.89 -6.16
C LEU A 74 -0.39 -26.81 -4.95
N GLU A 75 -0.64 -26.36 -3.74
CA GLU A 75 -0.47 -27.17 -2.53
C GLU A 75 -1.43 -28.36 -2.47
N LEU A 76 -2.67 -28.19 -2.95
CA LEU A 76 -3.60 -29.29 -3.08
C LEU A 76 -3.10 -30.33 -4.08
N LEU A 77 -2.61 -29.91 -5.27
CA LEU A 77 -2.03 -30.81 -6.26
C LEU A 77 -0.80 -31.53 -5.73
N GLU A 78 0.05 -30.86 -4.92
CA GLU A 78 1.19 -31.47 -4.25
C GLU A 78 0.76 -32.60 -3.33
N ARG A 79 -0.23 -32.33 -2.43
CA ARG A 79 -0.76 -33.34 -1.51
C ARG A 79 -1.37 -34.55 -2.22
N LEU A 80 -1.93 -34.34 -3.40
CA LEU A 80 -2.50 -35.40 -4.23
C LEU A 80 -1.44 -36.13 -5.09
N GLY A 81 -0.18 -35.70 -5.07
CA GLY A 81 0.89 -36.25 -5.90
C GLY A 81 0.70 -35.98 -7.41
N ARG A 82 -0.02 -34.92 -7.79
CA ARG A 82 -0.42 -34.60 -9.16
C ARG A 82 0.27 -33.37 -9.76
N LEU A 83 1.22 -32.74 -9.04
CA LEU A 83 1.98 -31.62 -9.59
C LEU A 83 2.77 -32.01 -10.82
N SER A 84 2.60 -31.26 -11.92
CA SER A 84 3.56 -31.25 -13.02
C SER A 84 4.90 -30.62 -12.58
N ASN A 85 5.95 -30.82 -13.37
CA ASN A 85 7.26 -30.23 -13.08
C ASN A 85 7.20 -28.68 -13.03
N SER A 86 6.46 -28.05 -13.91
CA SER A 86 6.31 -26.58 -13.94
C SER A 86 5.53 -26.05 -12.74
N GLU A 87 4.50 -26.76 -12.29
CA GLU A 87 3.73 -26.41 -11.10
C GLU A 87 4.57 -26.56 -9.83
N ARG A 88 5.36 -27.63 -9.73
CA ARG A 88 6.30 -27.84 -8.64
C ARG A 88 7.33 -26.71 -8.55
N GLN A 89 7.88 -26.28 -9.68
CA GLN A 89 8.80 -25.15 -9.73
C GLN A 89 8.12 -23.85 -9.24
N ARG A 90 6.89 -23.58 -9.68
CA ARG A 90 6.13 -22.40 -9.23
C ARG A 90 5.88 -22.41 -7.73
N LEU A 91 5.40 -23.52 -7.17
CA LEU A 91 5.15 -23.64 -5.74
C LEU A 91 6.43 -23.48 -4.92
N THR A 92 7.52 -24.10 -5.34
CA THR A 92 8.83 -23.94 -4.69
C THR A 92 9.27 -22.48 -4.69
N GLU A 93 9.06 -21.78 -5.81
CA GLU A 93 9.44 -20.38 -5.93
C GLU A 93 8.55 -19.46 -5.07
N TYR A 94 7.23 -19.71 -5.00
CA TYR A 94 6.37 -18.98 -4.06
C TYR A 94 6.84 -19.13 -2.62
N ARG A 95 7.10 -20.35 -2.17
CA ARG A 95 7.58 -20.63 -0.80
C ARG A 95 8.88 -19.88 -0.51
N ARG A 96 9.84 -19.97 -1.42
CA ARG A 96 11.12 -19.28 -1.32
C ARG A 96 10.95 -17.76 -1.21
N LEU A 97 10.09 -17.17 -2.04
CA LEU A 97 9.85 -15.72 -2.05
C LEU A 97 9.12 -15.25 -0.80
N PHE A 98 8.16 -16.03 -0.29
CA PHE A 98 7.47 -15.69 0.97
C PHE A 98 8.37 -15.77 2.22
N GLU A 99 9.45 -16.57 2.18
CA GLU A 99 10.47 -16.53 3.23
C GLU A 99 11.32 -15.24 3.14
N ARG A 100 11.50 -14.69 1.94
CA ARG A 100 12.36 -13.52 1.69
C ARG A 100 11.60 -12.20 1.79
N VAL A 101 10.37 -12.15 1.29
CA VAL A 101 9.54 -10.93 1.20
C VAL A 101 8.26 -11.15 1.99
N LEU A 102 8.03 -10.31 3.00
CA LEU A 102 6.74 -10.29 3.69
C LEU A 102 5.70 -9.60 2.82
N LEU A 103 4.66 -10.34 2.46
CA LEU A 103 3.52 -9.79 1.73
C LEU A 103 2.37 -9.50 2.68
N LEU A 104 2.01 -8.24 2.81
CA LEU A 104 0.86 -7.76 3.58
C LEU A 104 -0.40 -7.71 2.68
N LYS A 105 -1.55 -7.88 3.32
CA LYS A 105 -2.85 -7.67 2.69
C LYS A 105 -3.24 -6.21 2.79
N GLY A 106 -3.87 -5.69 1.74
CA GLY A 106 -4.35 -4.32 1.76
C GLY A 106 -5.28 -4.02 0.61
N PHE A 107 -5.73 -2.78 0.58
CA PHE A 107 -6.45 -2.18 -0.52
C PHE A 107 -6.23 -0.66 -0.53
N GLU A 108 -6.40 -0.04 -1.67
CA GLU A 108 -6.51 1.40 -1.81
C GLU A 108 -7.97 1.78 -1.99
N PHE A 109 -8.58 2.33 -0.93
CA PHE A 109 -9.98 2.74 -0.93
C PHE A 109 -10.13 4.15 -1.51
N THR A 110 -11.06 4.33 -2.43
CA THR A 110 -11.45 5.65 -2.95
C THR A 110 -12.63 6.19 -2.15
N ALA A 111 -12.36 7.16 -1.27
CA ALA A 111 -13.39 7.86 -0.51
C ALA A 111 -14.10 8.93 -1.36
N THR A 112 -15.15 9.55 -0.79
CA THR A 112 -15.83 10.69 -1.42
C THR A 112 -14.84 11.77 -1.85
N PHE A 113 -15.13 12.46 -2.95
CA PHE A 113 -14.26 13.43 -3.63
C PHE A 113 -12.97 12.84 -4.24
N GLY A 114 -12.85 11.52 -4.32
CA GLY A 114 -11.71 10.85 -4.94
C GLY A 114 -10.44 10.86 -4.08
N PHE A 115 -10.55 10.96 -2.76
CA PHE A 115 -9.41 10.78 -1.85
C PHE A 115 -9.09 9.30 -1.69
N HIS A 116 -7.81 8.96 -1.79
CA HIS A 116 -7.36 7.58 -1.65
C HIS A 116 -6.78 7.29 -0.26
N ILE A 117 -7.15 6.14 0.27
CA ILE A 117 -6.78 5.69 1.62
C ILE A 117 -6.30 4.24 1.53
N LEU A 118 -5.08 3.98 1.95
CA LEU A 118 -4.59 2.62 2.10
C LEU A 118 -5.04 2.03 3.44
N GLY A 119 -5.62 0.86 3.38
CA GLY A 119 -5.82 -0.03 4.52
C GLY A 119 -4.83 -1.19 4.41
N ILE A 120 -3.90 -1.30 5.36
CA ILE A 120 -2.88 -2.35 5.37
C ILE A 120 -3.11 -3.25 6.58
N PHE A 121 -3.12 -4.55 6.36
CA PHE A 121 -3.49 -5.54 7.37
C PHE A 121 -2.42 -6.63 7.52
N ASP A 122 -2.48 -7.30 8.67
CA ASP A 122 -1.66 -8.45 8.96
C ASP A 122 -1.87 -9.56 7.91
N PRO A 123 -0.81 -10.31 7.52
CA PRO A 123 -0.94 -11.46 6.62
C PRO A 123 -1.95 -12.52 7.08
N ASP A 124 -2.18 -12.63 8.40
CA ASP A 124 -3.12 -13.61 8.95
C ASP A 124 -4.58 -13.13 8.97
N THR A 125 -4.83 -11.84 8.65
CA THR A 125 -6.20 -11.33 8.54
C THR A 125 -6.99 -12.10 7.48
N PRO A 126 -8.17 -12.69 7.80
CA PRO A 126 -8.96 -13.40 6.80
C PRO A 126 -9.42 -12.48 5.67
N LEU A 127 -9.29 -12.91 4.42
CA LEU A 127 -9.71 -12.11 3.26
C LEU A 127 -11.19 -11.72 3.31
N ARG A 128 -12.05 -12.62 3.77
CA ARG A 128 -13.48 -12.34 3.94
C ARG A 128 -13.77 -11.18 4.88
N ASP A 129 -12.89 -10.93 5.88
CA ASP A 129 -13.06 -9.82 6.81
C ASP A 129 -12.74 -8.50 6.10
N LEU A 130 -11.76 -8.52 5.18
CA LEU A 130 -11.42 -7.37 4.33
C LEU A 130 -12.51 -7.11 3.27
N GLU A 131 -13.06 -8.15 2.65
CA GLU A 131 -14.21 -8.03 1.74
C GLU A 131 -15.42 -7.45 2.48
N PHE A 132 -15.69 -7.93 3.70
CA PHE A 132 -16.77 -7.39 4.52
C PHE A 132 -16.52 -5.93 4.93
N LEU A 133 -15.26 -5.55 5.17
CA LEU A 133 -14.88 -4.16 5.42
C LEU A 133 -15.13 -3.28 4.19
N LEU A 134 -14.76 -3.75 3.00
CA LEU A 134 -15.05 -3.03 1.74
C LEU A 134 -16.55 -2.83 1.52
N LEU A 135 -17.39 -3.82 1.85
CA LEU A 135 -18.84 -3.66 1.85
C LEU A 135 -19.32 -2.60 2.87
N LYS A 136 -18.73 -2.56 4.06
CA LYS A 136 -19.01 -1.51 5.06
C LYS A 136 -18.55 -0.12 4.61
N LEU A 137 -17.54 -0.07 3.77
CA LEU A 137 -17.07 1.16 3.11
C LEU A 137 -17.97 1.55 1.91
N ASN A 138 -19.10 0.86 1.74
CA ASN A 138 -20.10 1.07 0.69
C ASN A 138 -19.59 0.76 -0.73
N ILE A 139 -18.64 -0.16 -0.88
CA ILE A 139 -18.37 -0.75 -2.18
C ILE A 139 -19.53 -1.67 -2.55
N PRO A 140 -20.19 -1.52 -3.71
CA PRO A 140 -21.28 -2.38 -4.12
C PRO A 140 -20.83 -3.85 -4.24
N PRO A 141 -21.65 -4.83 -3.77
CA PRO A 141 -21.25 -6.24 -3.78
C PRO A 141 -20.92 -6.80 -5.17
N ASP A 142 -21.61 -6.31 -6.19
CA ASP A 142 -21.40 -6.69 -7.59
C ASP A 142 -20.18 -6.04 -8.23
N ARG A 143 -19.55 -5.08 -7.56
CA ARG A 143 -18.37 -4.35 -8.02
C ARG A 143 -17.08 -4.63 -7.20
N LEU A 144 -17.15 -5.56 -6.23
CA LEU A 144 -16.08 -5.84 -5.28
C LEU A 144 -14.77 -6.31 -5.95
N ASP A 145 -14.86 -6.86 -7.14
CA ASP A 145 -13.72 -7.44 -7.88
C ASP A 145 -13.30 -6.60 -9.10
N GLU A 146 -13.92 -5.43 -9.31
CA GLU A 146 -13.60 -4.61 -10.49
C GLU A 146 -12.22 -3.94 -10.43
N GLY A 147 -11.70 -3.68 -9.23
CA GLY A 147 -10.41 -3.01 -9.05
C GLY A 147 -10.33 -1.60 -9.66
N ALA A 148 -11.47 -0.93 -9.75
CA ALA A 148 -11.58 0.40 -10.35
C ALA A 148 -11.70 1.49 -9.28
N THR A 149 -11.19 2.69 -9.58
CA THR A 149 -11.28 3.86 -8.69
C THR A 149 -12.68 4.46 -8.63
N ASP A 150 -13.50 4.25 -9.65
CA ASP A 150 -14.83 4.84 -9.83
C ASP A 150 -15.97 3.94 -9.37
N VAL A 151 -15.73 2.96 -8.51
CA VAL A 151 -16.76 2.01 -8.04
C VAL A 151 -17.93 2.66 -7.26
N GLY A 152 -17.91 3.98 -7.10
CA GLY A 152 -19.03 4.72 -6.51
C GLY A 152 -19.08 4.65 -4.99
N ALA A 153 -17.94 4.58 -4.34
CA ALA A 153 -17.85 4.65 -2.89
C ALA A 153 -18.48 5.95 -2.36
N THR A 154 -19.35 5.81 -1.38
CA THR A 154 -20.08 6.94 -0.77
C THR A 154 -19.58 7.25 0.64
N THR A 155 -18.61 6.50 1.13
CA THR A 155 -18.03 6.70 2.46
C THR A 155 -17.06 7.87 2.46
N ASP A 156 -17.21 8.78 3.43
CA ASP A 156 -16.29 9.90 3.61
C ASP A 156 -14.95 9.48 4.22
N VAL A 157 -13.97 10.38 4.14
CA VAL A 157 -12.58 10.14 4.57
C VAL A 157 -12.49 9.75 6.04
N ILE A 158 -13.18 10.46 6.93
CA ILE A 158 -13.09 10.24 8.40
C ILE A 158 -13.72 8.89 8.76
N ASN A 159 -14.89 8.59 8.20
CA ASN A 159 -15.55 7.32 8.44
C ASN A 159 -14.72 6.15 7.88
N ALA A 160 -14.08 6.33 6.73
CA ALA A 160 -13.18 5.33 6.19
C ALA A 160 -11.97 5.07 7.13
N TYR A 161 -11.33 6.11 7.66
CA TYR A 161 -10.27 5.96 8.65
C TYR A 161 -10.72 5.14 9.85
N GLN A 162 -11.87 5.50 10.43
CA GLN A 162 -12.42 4.81 11.60
C GLN A 162 -12.74 3.35 11.33
N LEU A 163 -13.32 3.02 10.18
CA LEU A 163 -13.69 1.65 9.84
C LEU A 163 -12.46 0.78 9.62
N ILE A 164 -11.44 1.30 8.92
CA ILE A 164 -10.18 0.58 8.65
C ILE A 164 -9.41 0.36 9.96
N ASP A 165 -9.25 1.40 10.78
CA ASP A 165 -8.54 1.33 12.07
C ASP A 165 -9.22 0.34 13.03
N ARG A 166 -10.55 0.42 13.20
CA ARG A 166 -11.33 -0.51 14.04
C ARG A 166 -11.27 -1.97 13.56
N ALA A 167 -11.01 -2.17 12.29
CA ALA A 167 -10.77 -3.52 11.73
C ALA A 167 -9.33 -4.01 11.96
N GLY A 168 -8.48 -3.23 12.65
CA GLY A 168 -7.08 -3.56 12.95
C GLY A 168 -6.12 -3.21 11.81
N GLY A 169 -6.54 -2.39 10.85
CA GLY A 169 -5.71 -1.96 9.73
C GLY A 169 -4.84 -0.74 10.07
N VAL A 170 -3.69 -0.65 9.45
CA VAL A 170 -2.89 0.58 9.40
C VAL A 170 -3.48 1.49 8.33
N VAL A 171 -3.91 2.67 8.74
CA VAL A 171 -4.56 3.68 7.88
C VAL A 171 -3.52 4.67 7.37
N ILE A 172 -3.38 4.77 6.05
CA ILE A 172 -2.43 5.67 5.40
C ILE A 172 -3.19 6.49 4.36
N ALA A 173 -3.08 7.81 4.42
CA ALA A 173 -3.60 8.65 3.35
C ALA A 173 -2.64 8.55 2.15
N ALA A 174 -3.11 7.97 1.05
CA ALA A 174 -2.31 7.74 -0.14
C ALA A 174 -1.95 9.06 -0.82
N HIS A 175 -0.73 9.13 -1.39
CA HIS A 175 -0.18 10.29 -2.11
C HIS A 175 -0.73 11.64 -1.61
N ALA A 176 -0.73 11.83 -0.27
CA ALA A 176 -1.43 12.88 0.45
C ALA A 176 -1.15 14.31 -0.04
N ASN A 177 0.00 14.56 -0.63
CA ASN A 177 0.42 15.84 -1.18
C ASN A 177 0.20 15.99 -2.70
N SER A 178 -0.52 15.04 -3.32
CA SER A 178 -0.96 15.15 -4.72
C SER A 178 -2.21 16.03 -4.86
N SER A 179 -2.67 16.24 -6.10
CA SER A 179 -3.93 16.97 -6.37
C SER A 179 -5.15 16.31 -5.72
N ASN A 180 -5.15 14.98 -5.59
CA ASN A 180 -6.24 14.19 -5.00
C ASN A 180 -5.90 13.73 -3.58
N GLY A 181 -4.89 14.34 -2.95
CA GLY A 181 -4.46 13.98 -1.60
C GLY A 181 -5.09 14.83 -0.51
N VAL A 182 -5.23 14.27 0.68
CA VAL A 182 -5.86 14.90 1.85
C VAL A 182 -5.13 16.14 2.36
N ALA A 183 -3.85 16.34 2.04
CA ALA A 183 -3.12 17.57 2.33
C ALA A 183 -3.57 18.76 1.47
N LEU A 184 -4.43 18.51 0.49
CA LEU A 184 -5.18 19.52 -0.28
C LEU A 184 -4.30 20.56 -0.98
N HIS A 185 -3.19 20.14 -1.57
CA HIS A 185 -2.43 21.00 -2.46
C HIS A 185 -3.24 21.22 -3.75
N GLY A 186 -3.82 22.41 -3.88
CA GLY A 186 -4.58 22.79 -5.08
C GLY A 186 -6.11 22.74 -4.96
N ILE A 187 -6.66 22.17 -3.88
CA ILE A 187 -8.10 22.24 -3.61
C ILE A 187 -8.35 23.35 -2.58
N GLN A 188 -9.23 24.29 -2.90
CA GLN A 188 -9.62 25.37 -2.00
C GLN A 188 -10.66 24.90 -0.95
N PHE A 189 -10.43 23.76 -0.31
CA PHE A 189 -11.16 23.43 0.91
C PHE A 189 -10.66 24.32 2.04
N GLY A 190 -11.56 24.75 2.91
CA GLY A 190 -11.19 25.51 4.10
C GLY A 190 -10.13 24.80 4.94
N GLY A 191 -9.29 25.56 5.62
CA GLY A 191 -8.21 25.00 6.46
C GLY A 191 -8.68 23.95 7.46
N GLN A 192 -9.94 24.06 7.94
CA GLN A 192 -10.55 23.10 8.87
C GLN A 192 -10.70 21.69 8.26
N THR A 193 -11.06 21.55 6.98
CA THR A 193 -11.15 20.23 6.34
C THR A 193 -9.79 19.55 6.27
N ARG A 194 -8.73 20.31 5.91
CA ARG A 194 -7.36 19.79 5.93
C ARG A 194 -6.94 19.34 7.32
N ILE A 195 -7.26 20.14 8.34
CA ILE A 195 -6.98 19.80 9.75
C ILE A 195 -7.70 18.51 10.10
N ALA A 196 -9.01 18.40 9.84
CA ALA A 196 -9.78 17.20 10.14
C ALA A 196 -9.17 15.96 9.45
N PHE A 197 -8.87 16.04 8.15
CA PHE A 197 -8.36 14.89 7.39
C PHE A 197 -6.93 14.50 7.76
N THR A 198 -6.08 15.43 8.18
CA THR A 198 -4.66 15.12 8.46
C THR A 198 -4.35 14.98 9.95
N GLN A 199 -5.27 15.35 10.83
CA GLN A 199 -5.06 15.29 12.28
C GLN A 199 -5.99 14.30 12.99
N ASP A 200 -6.83 13.57 12.24
CA ASP A 200 -7.70 12.52 12.78
C ASP A 200 -6.88 11.43 13.48
N GLU A 201 -7.34 11.00 14.65
CA GLU A 201 -6.61 10.02 15.48
C GLU A 201 -6.47 8.65 14.85
N HIS A 202 -7.41 8.26 13.97
CA HIS A 202 -7.39 6.98 13.26
C HIS A 202 -6.47 7.00 12.03
N LEU A 203 -5.94 8.15 11.62
CA LEU A 203 -4.96 8.24 10.54
C LEU A 203 -3.55 7.98 11.08
N HIS A 204 -2.86 6.96 10.61
CA HIS A 204 -1.54 6.57 11.12
C HIS A 204 -0.37 7.23 10.39
N ALA A 205 -0.49 7.45 9.08
CA ALA A 205 0.57 8.06 8.27
C ALA A 205 0.02 8.82 7.05
N LEU A 206 0.86 9.68 6.51
CA LEU A 206 0.68 10.31 5.21
C LEU A 206 1.69 9.69 4.24
N GLU A 207 1.23 9.12 3.15
CA GLU A 207 2.11 8.81 2.04
C GLU A 207 2.36 10.08 1.24
N VAL A 208 3.63 10.38 0.96
CA VAL A 208 4.04 11.62 0.32
C VAL A 208 5.03 11.36 -0.81
N THR A 209 5.00 12.20 -1.84
CA THR A 209 5.89 12.07 -3.00
C THR A 209 7.17 12.90 -2.86
N ASP A 210 7.32 13.62 -1.75
CA ASP A 210 8.39 14.58 -1.53
C ASP A 210 9.17 14.34 -0.22
N LEU A 211 9.21 13.11 0.28
CA LEU A 211 9.88 12.74 1.52
C LEU A 211 11.39 13.11 1.54
N GLU A 212 12.02 13.09 0.37
CA GLU A 212 13.41 13.48 0.17
C GLU A 212 13.63 15.00 0.22
N LYS A 213 12.57 15.80 0.02
CA LYS A 213 12.67 17.26 0.06
C LYS A 213 12.97 17.77 1.46
N LYS A 214 13.75 18.84 1.52
CA LYS A 214 14.09 19.55 2.76
C LYS A 214 13.55 20.97 2.70
N GLY A 215 13.27 21.53 3.89
CA GLY A 215 12.83 22.93 4.03
C GLY A 215 11.34 23.04 4.32
N ARG A 216 10.87 24.28 4.52
CA ARG A 216 9.52 24.60 5.00
C ARG A 216 8.40 24.14 4.05
N ASN A 217 8.71 23.93 2.78
CA ASN A 217 7.73 23.53 1.76
C ASN A 217 7.65 22.00 1.59
N ALA A 218 8.45 21.22 2.32
CA ALA A 218 8.32 19.77 2.32
C ALA A 218 7.11 19.34 3.15
N THR A 219 6.34 18.39 2.67
CA THR A 219 5.12 17.92 3.36
C THR A 219 5.43 17.42 4.77
N ALA A 220 6.51 16.66 4.95
CA ALA A 220 6.93 16.18 6.26
C ALA A 220 7.30 17.30 7.24
N SER A 221 7.85 18.41 6.74
CA SER A 221 8.14 19.58 7.56
C SER A 221 6.89 20.42 7.87
N PHE A 222 5.89 20.35 6.99
CA PHE A 222 4.61 21.03 7.22
C PHE A 222 3.82 20.38 8.36
N PHE A 223 3.84 19.04 8.44
CA PHE A 223 3.10 18.25 9.42
C PHE A 223 3.99 17.70 10.55
N ASP A 224 5.02 18.45 10.95
CA ASP A 224 5.97 18.06 12.00
C ASP A 224 5.48 18.30 13.43
N GLY A 225 4.26 18.84 13.60
CA GLY A 225 3.65 19.15 14.90
C GLY A 225 4.06 20.53 15.44
N SER A 226 4.82 21.33 14.70
CA SER A 226 5.26 22.66 15.15
C SER A 226 4.20 23.77 15.00
N LYS A 227 3.15 23.51 14.21
CA LYS A 227 2.08 24.48 13.95
C LYS A 227 0.89 24.24 14.89
N PRO A 228 0.32 25.32 15.48
CA PRO A 228 -0.83 25.18 16.37
C PRO A 228 -2.04 24.47 15.74
N GLU A 229 -2.27 24.66 14.43
CA GLU A 229 -3.37 24.05 13.70
C GLU A 229 -3.10 22.57 13.36
N TYR A 230 -1.83 22.13 13.43
CA TYR A 230 -1.38 20.77 13.15
C TYR A 230 -0.49 20.27 14.30
N PRO A 231 -1.04 20.14 15.53
CA PRO A 231 -0.24 19.82 16.73
C PRO A 231 0.25 18.37 16.73
N ARG A 232 -0.44 17.47 16.04
CA ARG A 232 -0.03 16.08 15.90
C ARG A 232 1.02 15.97 14.81
N ARG A 233 2.22 15.54 15.20
CA ARG A 233 3.26 15.19 14.22
C ARG A 233 2.83 13.97 13.41
N MET A 234 2.65 14.15 12.11
CA MET A 234 2.32 13.04 11.22
C MET A 234 3.56 12.28 10.78
N ARG A 235 3.46 10.98 10.77
CA ARG A 235 4.46 10.12 10.14
C ARG A 235 4.29 10.22 8.63
N CYS A 236 5.37 10.55 7.92
CA CYS A 236 5.36 10.59 6.47
C CYS A 236 6.17 9.42 5.93
N ILE A 237 5.57 8.67 5.03
CA ILE A 237 6.16 7.56 4.30
C ILE A 237 6.07 7.82 2.81
N GLN A 238 6.65 6.94 2.01
CA GLN A 238 6.46 6.90 0.56
C GLN A 238 6.36 5.45 0.10
N GLY A 239 5.57 5.23 -0.93
CA GLY A 239 5.41 3.98 -1.66
C GLY A 239 5.58 4.22 -3.16
N SER A 240 5.66 3.17 -3.95
CA SER A 240 5.85 3.30 -5.39
C SER A 240 4.59 3.74 -6.11
N ASP A 241 3.42 3.36 -5.62
CA ASP A 241 2.15 3.53 -6.33
C ASP A 241 2.26 2.87 -7.71
N ALA A 242 2.84 1.66 -7.72
CA ALA A 242 3.24 0.99 -8.95
C ALA A 242 2.06 0.25 -9.59
N HIS A 243 1.69 0.69 -10.79
CA HIS A 243 0.70 0.03 -11.66
C HIS A 243 1.39 -0.78 -12.76
N ARG A 244 2.64 -1.17 -12.54
CA ARG A 244 3.47 -1.92 -13.46
C ARG A 244 4.67 -2.53 -12.77
N LEU A 245 5.23 -3.56 -13.40
CA LEU A 245 6.37 -4.26 -12.85
C LEU A 245 7.64 -3.40 -12.91
N ILE A 246 7.94 -2.83 -14.07
CA ILE A 246 9.17 -2.08 -14.33
C ILE A 246 8.85 -0.65 -14.76
N ARG A 247 9.61 0.30 -14.23
CA ARG A 247 9.49 1.72 -14.55
C ARG A 247 9.58 1.99 -16.05
N GLN A 248 8.69 2.84 -16.54
CA GLN A 248 8.77 3.36 -17.88
C GLN A 248 9.69 4.59 -17.91
N THR A 249 10.80 4.47 -18.64
CA THR A 249 11.91 5.46 -18.60
C THR A 249 11.56 6.80 -19.25
N ASP A 250 10.63 6.81 -20.19
CA ASP A 250 10.16 8.00 -20.91
C ASP A 250 9.09 8.80 -20.14
N ARG A 251 8.56 8.24 -19.02
CA ARG A 251 7.51 8.86 -18.22
C ARG A 251 7.85 8.76 -16.73
N SER A 252 8.32 9.86 -16.17
CA SER A 252 8.81 9.91 -14.79
C SER A 252 7.78 9.56 -13.69
N ARG A 253 6.48 9.62 -14.02
CA ARG A 253 5.38 9.31 -13.09
C ARG A 253 4.96 7.84 -13.08
N TYR A 254 5.40 7.03 -14.05
CA TYR A 254 5.07 5.60 -14.10
C TYR A 254 6.19 4.79 -13.44
N LEU A 255 6.08 4.67 -12.13
CA LEU A 255 7.01 3.91 -11.31
C LEU A 255 6.70 2.41 -11.43
N GLY A 256 7.74 1.59 -11.31
CA GLY A 256 7.63 0.15 -11.11
C GLY A 256 7.71 -0.22 -9.64
N VAL A 257 7.50 -1.49 -9.37
CA VAL A 257 7.60 -2.09 -8.02
C VAL A 257 8.88 -1.64 -7.33
N GLY A 258 8.79 -1.05 -6.14
CA GLY A 258 9.93 -0.64 -5.34
C GLY A 258 10.78 0.52 -5.87
N ASP A 259 10.29 1.29 -6.85
CA ASP A 259 11.01 2.49 -7.32
C ASP A 259 10.97 3.63 -6.29
N ARG A 260 10.03 3.56 -5.36
CA ARG A 260 9.94 4.46 -4.22
C ARG A 260 9.59 3.63 -2.99
N ILE A 261 10.41 3.71 -1.97
CA ILE A 261 10.30 2.89 -0.75
C ILE A 261 10.47 3.75 0.49
N THR A 262 10.01 3.23 1.61
CA THR A 262 10.35 3.75 2.95
C THR A 262 11.25 2.74 3.67
N GLU A 263 12.18 3.22 4.48
CA GLU A 263 12.92 2.39 5.43
C GLU A 263 12.28 2.55 6.81
N VAL A 264 11.92 1.43 7.44
CA VAL A 264 11.33 1.38 8.78
C VAL A 264 12.21 0.58 9.72
N LEU A 265 12.28 1.01 10.97
CA LEU A 265 13.00 0.29 12.03
C LEU A 265 11.97 -0.55 12.79
N LEU A 266 12.13 -1.85 12.74
CA LEU A 266 11.24 -2.81 13.39
C LEU A 266 12.06 -3.84 14.17
N PRO A 267 11.43 -4.59 15.11
CA PRO A 267 12.06 -5.76 15.73
C PRO A 267 12.58 -6.72 14.65
N SER A 268 13.75 -7.32 14.90
CA SER A 268 14.29 -8.36 14.02
C SER A 268 13.36 -9.57 14.03
N ARG A 269 13.13 -10.17 12.89
CA ARG A 269 12.36 -11.39 12.74
C ARG A 269 13.10 -12.60 13.29
#